data_bd20ccffd4359414d0b441c87b910ab9
#
_entry.id   bd20ccffd4359414d0b441c87b910ab9
#
_cell.length_a   1.000
_cell.length_b   1.000
_cell.length_c   1.000
_cell.angle_alpha   90.00
_cell.angle_beta   90.00
_cell.angle_gamma   90.00
#
_symmetry.space_group_name_H-M   'P 1'
#
loop_
_entity.id
_entity.type
_entity.pdbx_description
1 polymer ?
#
loop_
_entity_poly.entity_id
_entity_poly.type
_entity_poly.pdbx_seq_one_letter_code
_entity_poly.pdbx_strand_id
1 'polypeptide(L)'
;MQIPMLDLKRQYAALEPELEPEIKACLRSGAYIMGRPVAALEQALTDRLGVRHAVAVGNGTDALTIALHALGVGPGDEVVTTPFTFFATAEAVAALGATPVFADVRPDTYNLDPESVRRCITPRTKAILPVHIFGQPADMAALRAIAEEHGLPVIEDACQAIGAAVEGKPVGGLGDAACFSFFPTKNLGAFGDGGLLTTDSDRLATLFRALRAHGGGHTGAAARALLDGQPLPPAPGGAENPLYNPYKYYNYLVGYNSRLDTLQAVILNIKLRHLDEWNAQRAQNAAFYQAHIHREDVILPKQAEGTTHVWHQFAMRTPYKAEMGEALAKKGIATGVFYPVPLHLQKAFEGLGYRPGSLPVAETLARETLCLPVFPGMTEEELACVADAVDAFTPEGS
;
A
#
# COMPACT_ATOMS: atom_id res chain seq x y z
N MET A 1 -30.54 -10.05 4.76
CA MET A 1 -29.14 -10.53 4.75
C MET A 1 -28.26 -9.44 5.29
N GLN A 2 -27.13 -9.74 5.96
CA GLN A 2 -26.15 -8.73 6.40
C GLN A 2 -24.86 -8.98 5.63
N ILE A 3 -24.46 -8.01 4.81
CA ILE A 3 -23.28 -8.10 3.93
C ILE A 3 -22.25 -7.06 4.38
N PRO A 4 -21.15 -7.47 5.05
CA PRO A 4 -20.10 -6.54 5.49
C PRO A 4 -19.23 -6.07 4.31
N MET A 5 -18.46 -5.00 4.49
CA MET A 5 -17.44 -4.58 3.51
C MET A 5 -16.34 -5.63 3.32
N LEU A 6 -16.04 -6.41 4.37
CA LEU A 6 -15.05 -7.48 4.41
C LEU A 6 -15.41 -8.41 5.57
N ASP A 7 -15.29 -9.72 5.36
CA ASP A 7 -15.58 -10.74 6.38
C ASP A 7 -14.28 -11.46 6.81
N LEU A 8 -13.58 -10.86 7.76
CA LEU A 8 -12.36 -11.45 8.35
C LEU A 8 -12.67 -12.68 9.20
N LYS A 9 -13.89 -12.82 9.73
CA LYS A 9 -14.29 -14.00 10.52
C LYS A 9 -14.45 -15.20 9.61
N ARG A 10 -15.09 -15.04 8.43
CA ARG A 10 -15.20 -16.08 7.40
C ARG A 10 -13.81 -16.51 6.91
N GLN A 11 -12.92 -15.54 6.66
CA GLN A 11 -11.54 -15.82 6.27
C GLN A 11 -10.78 -16.61 7.35
N TYR A 12 -10.90 -16.21 8.62
CA TYR A 12 -10.25 -16.91 9.73
C TYR A 12 -10.77 -18.35 9.85
N ALA A 13 -12.09 -18.55 9.84
CA ALA A 13 -12.69 -19.88 9.97
C ALA A 13 -12.21 -20.86 8.87
N ALA A 14 -12.01 -20.36 7.65
CA ALA A 14 -11.46 -21.17 6.55
C ALA A 14 -9.99 -21.56 6.77
N LEU A 15 -9.20 -20.69 7.41
CA LEU A 15 -7.77 -20.88 7.63
C LEU A 15 -7.41 -21.43 9.02
N GLU A 16 -8.34 -21.51 9.93
CA GLU A 16 -8.11 -21.94 11.33
C GLU A 16 -7.27 -23.22 11.45
N PRO A 17 -7.54 -24.30 10.66
CA PRO A 17 -6.77 -25.54 10.73
C PRO A 17 -5.29 -25.38 10.36
N GLU A 18 -4.95 -24.43 9.48
CA GLU A 18 -3.57 -24.12 9.09
C GLU A 18 -2.91 -23.13 10.05
N LEU A 19 -3.66 -22.14 10.53
CA LEU A 19 -3.16 -21.03 11.35
C LEU A 19 -2.85 -21.44 12.78
N GLU A 20 -3.76 -22.13 13.46
CA GLU A 20 -3.61 -22.40 14.90
C GLU A 20 -2.37 -23.22 15.25
N PRO A 21 -2.02 -24.31 14.55
CA PRO A 21 -0.81 -25.07 14.86
C PRO A 21 0.46 -24.22 14.78
N GLU A 22 0.60 -23.40 13.73
CA GLU A 22 1.77 -22.58 13.48
C GLU A 22 1.86 -21.40 14.44
N ILE A 23 0.74 -20.76 14.79
CA ILE A 23 0.66 -19.73 15.83
C ILE A 23 1.10 -20.32 17.18
N LYS A 24 0.60 -21.50 17.57
CA LYS A 24 0.99 -22.18 18.81
C LYS A 24 2.47 -22.55 18.81
N ALA A 25 3.02 -22.99 17.67
CA ALA A 25 4.44 -23.29 17.52
C ALA A 25 5.30 -22.02 17.69
N CYS A 26 4.90 -20.90 17.07
CA CYS A 26 5.56 -19.62 17.23
C CYS A 26 5.57 -19.16 18.70
N LEU A 27 4.44 -19.24 19.38
CA LEU A 27 4.35 -18.86 20.81
C LEU A 27 5.26 -19.71 21.70
N ARG A 28 5.33 -21.02 21.44
CA ARG A 28 6.21 -21.93 22.19
C ARG A 28 7.69 -21.70 21.92
N SER A 29 8.05 -21.17 20.76
CA SER A 29 9.46 -20.91 20.40
C SER A 29 10.11 -19.77 21.18
N GLY A 30 9.31 -18.79 21.66
CA GLY A 30 9.81 -17.57 22.30
C GLY A 30 10.53 -16.60 21.35
N ALA A 31 10.66 -16.92 20.05
CA ALA A 31 11.36 -16.10 19.04
C ALA A 31 10.38 -15.12 18.37
N TYR A 32 10.01 -14.07 19.09
CA TYR A 32 8.93 -13.16 18.66
C TYR A 32 9.38 -12.04 17.73
N ILE A 33 10.66 -11.70 17.71
CA ILE A 33 11.21 -10.58 16.92
C ILE A 33 12.28 -11.11 15.95
N MET A 34 12.15 -10.77 14.66
CA MET A 34 13.11 -11.12 13.60
C MET A 34 13.42 -12.62 13.51
N GLY A 35 12.42 -13.46 13.79
CA GLY A 35 12.53 -14.93 13.71
C GLY A 35 12.60 -15.44 12.27
N ARG A 36 12.86 -16.74 12.11
CA ARG A 36 12.91 -17.42 10.79
C ARG A 36 11.69 -17.17 9.89
N PRO A 37 10.43 -17.09 10.42
CA PRO A 37 9.27 -16.79 9.59
C PRO A 37 9.34 -15.45 8.87
N VAL A 38 10.02 -14.43 9.47
CA VAL A 38 10.21 -13.13 8.81
C VAL A 38 11.11 -13.28 7.58
N ALA A 39 12.26 -13.97 7.73
CA ALA A 39 13.16 -14.23 6.60
C ALA A 39 12.49 -15.08 5.50
N ALA A 40 11.67 -16.07 5.89
CA ALA A 40 10.92 -16.89 4.94
C ALA A 40 9.89 -16.05 4.15
N LEU A 41 9.20 -15.11 4.82
CA LEU A 41 8.27 -14.20 4.18
C LEU A 41 8.99 -13.23 3.21
N GLU A 42 10.12 -12.65 3.65
CA GLU A 42 10.95 -11.79 2.82
C GLU A 42 11.39 -12.53 1.55
N GLN A 43 11.86 -13.77 1.66
CA GLN A 43 12.26 -14.58 0.51
C GLN A 43 11.08 -14.92 -0.41
N ALA A 44 9.95 -15.38 0.14
CA ALA A 44 8.77 -15.73 -0.64
C ALA A 44 8.22 -14.52 -1.42
N LEU A 45 8.26 -13.32 -0.82
CA LEU A 45 7.84 -12.09 -1.49
C LEU A 45 8.89 -11.59 -2.50
N THR A 46 10.19 -11.79 -2.25
CA THR A 46 11.26 -11.56 -3.24
C THR A 46 11.02 -12.39 -4.50
N ASP A 47 10.81 -13.68 -4.34
CA ASP A 47 10.57 -14.61 -5.45
C ASP A 47 9.26 -14.26 -6.21
N ARG A 48 8.20 -13.97 -5.45
CA ARG A 48 6.89 -13.67 -6.03
C ARG A 48 6.86 -12.36 -6.82
N LEU A 49 7.50 -11.32 -6.31
CA LEU A 49 7.51 -9.99 -6.92
C LEU A 49 8.61 -9.84 -7.97
N GLY A 50 9.54 -10.80 -8.07
CA GLY A 50 10.63 -10.77 -9.01
C GLY A 50 11.63 -9.64 -8.74
N VAL A 51 11.80 -9.28 -7.47
CA VAL A 51 12.73 -8.23 -7.01
C VAL A 51 13.94 -8.83 -6.30
N ARG A 52 15.03 -8.07 -6.18
CA ARG A 52 16.24 -8.57 -5.51
C ARG A 52 16.14 -8.53 -3.99
N HIS A 53 15.37 -7.62 -3.44
CA HIS A 53 15.25 -7.43 -2.00
C HIS A 53 13.82 -7.14 -1.57
N ALA A 54 13.41 -7.83 -0.51
CA ALA A 54 12.24 -7.55 0.29
C ALA A 54 12.67 -7.35 1.75
N VAL A 55 12.12 -6.34 2.43
CA VAL A 55 12.49 -5.96 3.80
C VAL A 55 11.21 -5.70 4.58
N ALA A 56 10.84 -6.63 5.45
CA ALA A 56 9.63 -6.55 6.26
C ALA A 56 9.78 -5.50 7.38
N VAL A 57 8.73 -4.72 7.61
CA VAL A 57 8.65 -3.62 8.57
C VAL A 57 7.35 -3.66 9.37
N GLY A 58 7.22 -2.77 10.37
CA GLY A 58 6.09 -2.75 11.29
C GLY A 58 4.74 -2.44 10.65
N ASN A 59 4.70 -1.60 9.63
CA ASN A 59 3.46 -1.20 8.92
C ASN A 59 3.78 -0.50 7.59
N GLY A 60 2.73 -0.19 6.81
CA GLY A 60 2.88 0.48 5.51
C GLY A 60 3.33 1.94 5.61
N THR A 61 2.93 2.67 6.64
CA THR A 61 3.35 4.06 6.89
C THR A 61 4.85 4.14 7.14
N ASP A 62 5.36 3.23 7.97
CA ASP A 62 6.81 3.11 8.22
C ASP A 62 7.56 2.71 6.95
N ALA A 63 6.98 1.84 6.10
CA ALA A 63 7.58 1.48 4.82
C ALA A 63 7.78 2.74 3.95
N LEU A 64 6.75 3.58 3.79
CA LEU A 64 6.82 4.83 3.05
C LEU A 64 7.86 5.79 3.65
N THR A 65 7.83 5.98 4.96
CA THR A 65 8.76 6.87 5.67
C THR A 65 10.22 6.39 5.52
N ILE A 66 10.47 5.09 5.67
CA ILE A 66 11.81 4.50 5.53
C ILE A 66 12.30 4.59 4.08
N ALA A 67 11.44 4.36 3.07
CA ALA A 67 11.81 4.49 1.67
C ALA A 67 12.24 5.92 1.33
N LEU A 68 11.44 6.91 1.71
CA LEU A 68 11.73 8.34 1.51
C LEU A 68 13.00 8.76 2.24
N HIS A 69 13.16 8.36 3.51
CA HIS A 69 14.35 8.66 4.30
C HIS A 69 15.62 8.06 3.68
N ALA A 70 15.57 6.82 3.18
CA ALA A 70 16.71 6.17 2.53
C ALA A 70 17.13 6.84 1.22
N LEU A 71 16.22 7.54 0.54
CA LEU A 71 16.49 8.40 -0.62
C LEU A 71 17.00 9.79 -0.24
N GLY A 72 17.09 10.08 1.07
CA GLY A 72 17.56 11.36 1.59
C GLY A 72 16.53 12.49 1.46
N VAL A 73 15.25 12.16 1.44
CA VAL A 73 14.16 13.15 1.52
C VAL A 73 14.14 13.78 2.90
N GLY A 74 14.06 15.11 2.96
CA GLY A 74 14.09 15.87 4.20
C GLY A 74 13.60 17.31 4.05
N PRO A 75 13.87 18.16 5.05
CA PRO A 75 13.43 19.56 5.04
C PRO A 75 13.92 20.32 3.80
N GLY A 76 12.99 21.02 3.14
CA GLY A 76 13.26 21.78 1.90
C GLY A 76 13.02 21.00 0.61
N ASP A 77 12.93 19.68 0.68
CA ASP A 77 12.58 18.82 -0.46
C ASP A 77 11.06 18.78 -0.71
N GLU A 78 10.68 18.45 -1.92
CA GLU A 78 9.33 18.21 -2.36
C GLU A 78 9.17 16.78 -2.88
N VAL A 79 8.02 16.15 -2.57
CA VAL A 79 7.64 14.85 -3.14
C VAL A 79 6.31 15.00 -3.84
N VAL A 80 6.29 14.71 -5.15
CA VAL A 80 5.06 14.77 -5.95
C VAL A 80 4.25 13.49 -5.72
N THR A 81 2.98 13.65 -5.30
CA THR A 81 2.08 12.53 -5.01
C THR A 81 0.62 12.87 -5.31
N THR A 82 -0.28 11.92 -5.06
CA THR A 82 -1.72 12.06 -5.31
C THR A 82 -2.45 12.66 -4.11
N PRO A 83 -3.48 13.49 -4.32
CA PRO A 83 -4.38 13.94 -3.27
C PRO A 83 -5.47 12.92 -2.92
N PHE A 84 -5.70 11.89 -3.76
CA PHE A 84 -6.76 10.91 -3.62
C PHE A 84 -6.21 9.56 -3.17
N THR A 85 -5.88 9.46 -1.90
CA THR A 85 -5.30 8.27 -1.25
C THR A 85 -5.53 8.30 0.25
N PHE A 86 -5.06 7.25 0.95
CA PHE A 86 -4.98 7.24 2.41
C PHE A 86 -3.96 8.26 2.91
N PHE A 87 -4.20 8.82 4.08
CA PHE A 87 -3.42 9.92 4.66
C PHE A 87 -1.91 9.62 4.74
N ALA A 88 -1.55 8.36 5.05
CA ALA A 88 -0.16 7.93 5.24
C ALA A 88 0.77 8.25 4.06
N THR A 89 0.27 8.30 2.82
CA THR A 89 1.09 8.62 1.64
C THR A 89 1.73 10.01 1.77
N ALA A 90 0.97 11.03 2.16
CA ALA A 90 1.48 12.39 2.34
C ALA A 90 2.04 12.62 3.74
N GLU A 91 1.51 11.92 4.75
CA GLU A 91 2.00 11.93 6.12
C GLU A 91 3.47 11.52 6.20
N ALA A 92 3.87 10.45 5.51
CA ALA A 92 5.25 9.97 5.47
C ALA A 92 6.23 11.03 4.91
N VAL A 93 5.80 11.81 3.92
CA VAL A 93 6.58 12.94 3.38
C VAL A 93 6.71 14.03 4.43
N ALA A 94 5.59 14.45 5.01
CA ALA A 94 5.55 15.54 6.00
C ALA A 94 6.29 15.17 7.29
N ALA A 95 6.25 13.92 7.71
CA ALA A 95 6.97 13.44 8.90
C ALA A 95 8.49 13.56 8.78
N LEU A 96 9.02 13.60 7.56
CA LEU A 96 10.44 13.87 7.28
C LEU A 96 10.77 15.36 7.15
N GLY A 97 9.79 16.25 7.32
CA GLY A 97 9.94 17.69 7.15
C GLY A 97 9.97 18.14 5.68
N ALA A 98 9.69 17.25 4.74
CA ALA A 98 9.53 17.54 3.32
C ALA A 98 8.09 17.98 3.01
N THR A 99 7.89 18.56 1.84
CA THR A 99 6.59 19.08 1.40
C THR A 99 5.94 18.10 0.43
N PRO A 100 4.75 17.54 0.72
CA PRO A 100 3.98 16.83 -0.29
C PRO A 100 3.42 17.83 -1.31
N VAL A 101 3.69 17.59 -2.59
CA VAL A 101 3.14 18.34 -3.72
C VAL A 101 2.10 17.49 -4.41
N PHE A 102 0.86 17.98 -4.43
CA PHE A 102 -0.26 17.20 -4.94
C PHE A 102 -0.50 17.46 -6.42
N ALA A 103 -0.41 16.41 -7.23
CA ALA A 103 -0.82 16.38 -8.62
C ALA A 103 -2.19 15.71 -8.76
N ASP A 104 -3.07 16.22 -9.64
CA ASP A 104 -4.42 15.68 -9.81
C ASP A 104 -4.39 14.26 -10.39
N VAL A 105 -5.52 13.61 -10.40
CA VAL A 105 -5.69 12.20 -10.79
C VAL A 105 -6.50 12.04 -12.06
N ARG A 106 -6.42 10.87 -12.68
CA ARG A 106 -7.26 10.49 -13.80
C ARG A 106 -8.66 10.09 -13.33
N PRO A 107 -9.72 10.52 -14.03
CA PRO A 107 -11.09 10.23 -13.61
C PRO A 107 -11.53 8.77 -13.86
N ASP A 108 -10.80 8.02 -14.67
CA ASP A 108 -11.09 6.65 -15.07
C ASP A 108 -10.40 5.60 -14.17
N THR A 109 -9.15 5.84 -13.79
CA THR A 109 -8.36 4.92 -12.96
C THR A 109 -8.19 5.39 -11.53
N TYR A 110 -8.50 6.66 -11.23
CA TYR A 110 -8.30 7.34 -9.94
C TYR A 110 -6.81 7.48 -9.54
N ASN A 111 -5.91 7.00 -10.39
CA ASN A 111 -4.47 7.07 -10.22
C ASN A 111 -3.93 8.44 -10.65
N LEU A 112 -2.71 8.70 -10.21
CA LEU A 112 -1.97 9.93 -10.51
C LEU A 112 -1.93 10.21 -12.03
N ASP A 113 -2.29 11.43 -12.44
CA ASP A 113 -2.23 11.87 -13.83
C ASP A 113 -0.79 12.30 -14.19
N PRO A 114 -0.10 11.60 -15.13
CA PRO A 114 1.26 11.94 -15.52
C PRO A 114 1.43 13.39 -15.98
N GLU A 115 0.47 13.94 -16.71
CA GLU A 115 0.53 15.33 -17.17
C GLU A 115 0.40 16.32 -15.99
N SER A 116 -0.37 15.97 -14.97
CA SER A 116 -0.42 16.75 -13.74
C SER A 116 0.90 16.67 -12.97
N VAL A 117 1.53 15.49 -12.91
CA VAL A 117 2.86 15.30 -12.31
C VAL A 117 3.89 16.21 -12.99
N ARG A 118 3.95 16.21 -14.33
CA ARG A 118 4.89 17.03 -15.09
C ARG A 118 4.82 18.50 -14.71
N ARG A 119 3.60 19.04 -14.51
CA ARG A 119 3.38 20.44 -14.09
C ARG A 119 3.79 20.76 -12.66
N CYS A 120 3.89 19.72 -11.81
CA CYS A 120 4.21 19.85 -10.39
C CYS A 120 5.72 19.77 -10.09
N ILE A 121 6.55 19.33 -11.04
CA ILE A 121 8.00 19.20 -10.83
C ILE A 121 8.67 20.55 -10.72
N THR A 122 9.48 20.72 -9.68
CA THR A 122 10.30 21.89 -9.41
C THR A 122 11.76 21.48 -9.15
N PRO A 123 12.73 22.42 -9.07
CA PRO A 123 14.09 22.09 -8.66
C PRO A 123 14.23 21.48 -7.25
N ARG A 124 13.19 21.56 -6.41
CA ARG A 124 13.15 20.95 -5.07
C ARG A 124 12.53 19.55 -5.09
N THR A 125 11.96 19.13 -6.20
CA THR A 125 11.37 17.78 -6.29
C THR A 125 12.45 16.73 -6.10
N LYS A 126 12.24 15.84 -5.14
CA LYS A 126 13.18 14.79 -4.74
C LYS A 126 12.74 13.39 -5.14
N ALA A 127 11.44 13.16 -5.28
CA ALA A 127 10.87 11.89 -5.68
C ALA A 127 9.45 12.06 -6.26
N ILE A 128 9.00 11.06 -7.03
CA ILE A 128 7.60 10.86 -7.41
C ILE A 128 7.08 9.65 -6.64
N LEU A 129 5.93 9.81 -5.97
CA LEU A 129 5.30 8.79 -5.13
C LEU A 129 3.89 8.48 -5.67
N PRO A 130 3.75 7.66 -6.74
CA PRO A 130 2.46 7.17 -7.19
C PRO A 130 1.87 6.17 -6.20
N VAL A 131 0.54 6.14 -6.13
CA VAL A 131 -0.22 5.15 -5.39
C VAL A 131 -0.93 4.24 -6.39
N HIS A 132 -0.91 2.94 -6.16
CA HIS A 132 -1.72 1.97 -6.90
C HIS A 132 -3.08 1.85 -6.21
N ILE A 133 -3.92 2.87 -6.42
CA ILE A 133 -5.16 3.05 -5.65
C ILE A 133 -6.15 1.91 -5.92
N PHE A 134 -6.80 1.43 -4.87
CA PHE A 134 -7.82 0.37 -4.88
C PHE A 134 -7.36 -0.97 -5.49
N GLY A 135 -6.04 -1.10 -5.77
CA GLY A 135 -5.46 -2.29 -6.41
C GLY A 135 -5.29 -2.17 -7.92
N GLN A 136 -5.55 -0.98 -8.50
CA GLN A 136 -5.27 -0.65 -9.90
C GLN A 136 -3.88 -0.01 -10.00
N PRO A 137 -2.93 -0.60 -10.76
CA PRO A 137 -1.64 0.03 -10.99
C PRO A 137 -1.75 1.42 -11.62
N ALA A 138 -0.91 2.35 -11.17
CA ALA A 138 -0.72 3.63 -11.84
C ALA A 138 -0.04 3.44 -13.20
N ASP A 139 -0.11 4.45 -14.07
CA ASP A 139 0.61 4.46 -15.36
C ASP A 139 2.13 4.61 -15.11
N MET A 140 2.75 3.49 -14.72
CA MET A 140 4.16 3.47 -14.36
C MET A 140 5.08 3.77 -15.54
N ALA A 141 4.66 3.45 -16.77
CA ALA A 141 5.45 3.73 -17.96
C ALA A 141 5.60 5.25 -18.18
N ALA A 142 4.49 5.98 -18.15
CA ALA A 142 4.50 7.43 -18.29
C ALA A 142 5.19 8.14 -17.09
N LEU A 143 4.94 7.67 -15.87
CA LEU A 143 5.53 8.26 -14.67
C LEU A 143 7.06 8.03 -14.62
N ARG A 144 7.55 6.87 -15.01
CA ARG A 144 8.99 6.60 -15.12
C ARG A 144 9.66 7.44 -16.20
N ALA A 145 9.03 7.59 -17.37
CA ALA A 145 9.57 8.46 -18.42
C ALA A 145 9.76 9.90 -17.92
N ILE A 146 8.76 10.44 -17.18
CA ILE A 146 8.88 11.76 -16.56
C ILE A 146 10.00 11.78 -15.52
N ALA A 147 10.08 10.77 -14.67
CA ALA A 147 11.11 10.67 -13.64
C ALA A 147 12.54 10.64 -14.26
N GLU A 148 12.73 9.87 -15.33
CA GLU A 148 14.01 9.76 -16.06
C GLU A 148 14.41 11.11 -16.69
N GLU A 149 13.47 11.88 -17.29
CA GLU A 149 13.73 13.21 -17.83
C GLU A 149 14.29 14.18 -16.78
N HIS A 150 13.91 14.00 -15.51
CA HIS A 150 14.28 14.89 -14.40
C HIS A 150 15.30 14.27 -13.43
N GLY A 151 15.73 13.02 -13.65
CA GLY A 151 16.66 12.30 -12.76
C GLY A 151 16.06 12.01 -11.38
N LEU A 152 14.76 11.77 -11.30
CA LEU A 152 14.01 11.55 -10.06
C LEU A 152 13.77 10.05 -9.80
N PRO A 153 13.88 9.58 -8.56
CA PRO A 153 13.41 8.25 -8.19
C PRO A 153 11.89 8.18 -8.13
N VAL A 154 11.35 6.98 -8.41
CA VAL A 154 9.94 6.64 -8.27
C VAL A 154 9.76 5.63 -7.16
N ILE A 155 8.94 5.95 -6.16
CA ILE A 155 8.56 5.05 -5.06
C ILE A 155 7.11 4.63 -5.26
N GLU A 156 6.85 3.33 -5.37
CA GLU A 156 5.48 2.81 -5.47
C GLU A 156 4.83 2.74 -4.08
N ASP A 157 3.74 3.45 -3.86
CA ASP A 157 2.82 3.13 -2.77
C ASP A 157 1.89 2.00 -3.24
N ALA A 158 2.31 0.77 -3.01
CA ALA A 158 1.62 -0.45 -3.38
C ALA A 158 0.79 -1.04 -2.21
N CYS A 159 0.50 -0.24 -1.17
CA CYS A 159 -0.21 -0.68 0.04
C CYS A 159 -1.62 -1.24 -0.20
N GLN A 160 -2.16 -1.11 -1.40
CA GLN A 160 -3.46 -1.66 -1.81
C GLN A 160 -3.36 -2.62 -3.00
N ALA A 161 -2.15 -2.99 -3.45
CA ALA A 161 -1.99 -3.56 -4.79
C ALA A 161 -1.12 -4.83 -4.84
N ILE A 162 -0.98 -5.56 -3.74
CA ILE A 162 -0.20 -6.81 -3.76
C ILE A 162 -0.83 -7.85 -4.69
N GLY A 163 -0.04 -8.30 -5.68
CA GLY A 163 -0.49 -9.19 -6.75
C GLY A 163 -1.00 -8.47 -8.01
N ALA A 164 -1.09 -7.13 -8.00
CA ALA A 164 -1.34 -6.35 -9.21
C ALA A 164 -0.11 -6.35 -10.13
N ALA A 165 -0.31 -6.11 -11.43
CA ALA A 165 0.77 -6.14 -12.43
C ALA A 165 0.52 -5.14 -13.57
N VAL A 166 1.58 -4.75 -14.26
CA VAL A 166 1.58 -4.01 -15.52
C VAL A 166 2.34 -4.85 -16.56
N GLU A 167 1.70 -5.18 -17.69
CA GLU A 167 2.28 -6.04 -18.76
C GLU A 167 2.91 -7.32 -18.18
N GLY A 168 2.23 -7.94 -17.20
CA GLY A 168 2.68 -9.14 -16.51
C GLY A 168 3.80 -8.95 -15.48
N LYS A 169 4.34 -7.74 -15.31
CA LYS A 169 5.33 -7.42 -14.27
C LYS A 169 4.63 -7.00 -13.00
N PRO A 170 4.87 -7.67 -11.86
CA PRO A 170 4.24 -7.31 -10.59
C PRO A 170 4.57 -5.89 -10.14
N VAL A 171 3.60 -5.20 -9.54
CA VAL A 171 3.88 -3.98 -8.76
C VAL A 171 4.78 -4.34 -7.59
N GLY A 172 5.64 -3.41 -7.21
CA GLY A 172 6.68 -3.66 -6.22
C GLY A 172 8.07 -3.79 -6.83
N GLY A 173 8.17 -3.89 -8.17
CA GLY A 173 9.41 -3.90 -8.95
C GLY A 173 9.35 -2.98 -10.17
N LEU A 174 8.39 -2.06 -10.21
CA LEU A 174 8.23 -1.11 -11.33
C LEU A 174 8.93 0.23 -11.08
N GLY A 175 9.13 0.59 -9.81
CA GLY A 175 9.86 1.78 -9.37
C GLY A 175 11.26 1.46 -8.85
N ASP A 176 11.92 2.44 -8.23
CA ASP A 176 13.21 2.27 -7.55
C ASP A 176 13.05 1.58 -6.19
N ALA A 177 11.90 1.79 -5.56
CA ALA A 177 11.44 1.10 -4.36
C ALA A 177 9.92 1.00 -4.36
N ALA A 178 9.38 0.07 -3.56
CA ALA A 178 7.94 0.00 -3.32
C ALA A 178 7.63 -0.32 -1.85
N CYS A 179 6.43 0.11 -1.43
CA CYS A 179 5.94 -0.02 -0.08
C CYS A 179 4.61 -0.78 -0.07
N PHE A 180 4.49 -1.78 0.79
CA PHE A 180 3.27 -2.56 0.97
C PHE A 180 2.79 -2.48 2.41
N SER A 181 1.48 -2.61 2.59
CA SER A 181 0.83 -2.72 3.89
C SER A 181 0.20 -4.10 4.05
N PHE A 182 0.39 -4.68 5.22
CA PHE A 182 -0.27 -5.92 5.64
C PHE A 182 -1.32 -5.66 6.75
N PHE A 183 -1.87 -4.43 6.80
CA PHE A 183 -3.00 -4.14 7.68
C PHE A 183 -4.13 -5.17 7.46
N PRO A 184 -4.87 -5.62 8.48
CA PRO A 184 -5.77 -6.78 8.40
C PRO A 184 -6.76 -6.78 7.24
N THR A 185 -7.19 -5.60 6.76
CA THR A 185 -8.16 -5.48 5.65
C THR A 185 -7.52 -5.55 4.27
N LYS A 186 -6.19 -5.60 4.15
CA LYS A 186 -5.49 -5.68 2.87
C LYS A 186 -5.66 -7.05 2.22
N ASN A 187 -5.47 -7.13 0.91
CA ASN A 187 -5.58 -8.38 0.16
C ASN A 187 -4.70 -9.49 0.75
N LEU A 188 -3.51 -9.12 1.22
CA LEU A 188 -2.67 -9.92 2.11
C LEU A 188 -2.59 -9.20 3.47
N GLY A 189 -3.47 -9.52 4.39
CA GLY A 189 -3.55 -8.88 5.70
C GLY A 189 -3.05 -9.77 6.83
N ALA A 190 -2.25 -9.23 7.73
CA ALA A 190 -1.84 -9.84 8.99
C ALA A 190 -3.01 -9.86 10.02
N PHE A 191 -2.75 -10.28 11.24
CA PHE A 191 -3.68 -10.14 12.38
C PHE A 191 -3.26 -8.99 13.31
N GLY A 192 -2.77 -7.93 12.72
CA GLY A 192 -2.25 -6.71 13.32
C GLY A 192 -1.55 -5.91 12.24
N ASP A 193 -0.61 -5.05 12.65
CA ASP A 193 0.16 -4.27 11.71
C ASP A 193 1.25 -5.10 11.02
N GLY A 194 1.61 -4.68 9.83
CA GLY A 194 2.71 -5.22 9.04
C GLY A 194 2.92 -4.42 7.76
N GLY A 195 4.12 -4.46 7.24
CA GLY A 195 4.49 -3.80 5.99
C GLY A 195 5.71 -4.43 5.35
N LEU A 196 6.03 -3.99 4.13
CA LEU A 196 7.17 -4.46 3.37
C LEU A 196 7.72 -3.32 2.50
N LEU A 197 9.03 -3.32 2.35
CA LEU A 197 9.77 -2.54 1.37
C LEU A 197 10.36 -3.48 0.34
N THR A 198 10.32 -3.11 -0.94
CA THR A 198 10.99 -3.84 -2.01
C THR A 198 11.90 -2.92 -2.83
N THR A 199 12.97 -3.47 -3.40
CA THR A 199 13.88 -2.74 -4.29
C THR A 199 14.85 -3.71 -4.98
N ASP A 200 15.38 -3.32 -6.14
CA ASP A 200 16.50 -3.99 -6.80
C ASP A 200 17.85 -3.37 -6.44
N SER A 201 17.89 -2.31 -5.63
CA SER A 201 19.10 -1.62 -5.21
C SER A 201 19.67 -2.22 -3.92
N ASP A 202 20.87 -2.81 -3.99
CA ASP A 202 21.60 -3.28 -2.80
C ASP A 202 21.83 -2.15 -1.79
N ARG A 203 22.05 -0.92 -2.30
CA ARG A 203 22.22 0.28 -1.49
C ARG A 203 20.94 0.60 -0.69
N LEU A 204 19.78 0.67 -1.34
CA LEU A 204 18.52 0.95 -0.68
C LEU A 204 18.16 -0.18 0.31
N ALA A 205 18.32 -1.43 -0.08
CA ALA A 205 18.06 -2.57 0.80
C ALA A 205 18.91 -2.53 2.08
N THR A 206 20.17 -2.13 1.99
CA THR A 206 21.05 -1.97 3.18
C THR A 206 20.54 -0.83 4.07
N LEU A 207 20.15 0.31 3.49
CA LEU A 207 19.56 1.44 4.22
C LEU A 207 18.24 1.05 4.89
N PHE A 208 17.35 0.35 4.18
CA PHE A 208 16.08 -0.12 4.74
C PHE A 208 16.26 -1.01 5.96
N ARG A 209 17.18 -2.01 5.85
CA ARG A 209 17.50 -2.91 6.97
C ARG A 209 18.13 -2.18 8.16
N ALA A 210 18.93 -1.16 7.92
CA ALA A 210 19.50 -0.33 8.98
C ALA A 210 18.41 0.53 9.64
N LEU A 211 17.64 1.27 8.83
CA LEU A 211 16.64 2.22 9.33
C LEU A 211 15.52 1.53 10.11
N ARG A 212 15.03 0.35 9.68
CA ARG A 212 13.98 -0.38 10.42
C ARG A 212 14.40 -0.83 11.83
N ALA A 213 15.71 -0.85 12.11
CA ALA A 213 16.30 -1.36 13.35
C ALA A 213 17.25 -0.34 14.00
N HIS A 214 16.78 0.89 14.21
CA HIS A 214 17.47 1.97 14.90
C HIS A 214 18.81 2.42 14.29
N GLY A 215 19.13 2.04 13.03
CA GLY A 215 20.43 2.32 12.42
C GLY A 215 21.59 1.68 13.16
N GLY A 216 21.34 0.57 13.86
CA GLY A 216 22.29 -0.04 14.79
C GLY A 216 23.07 -1.22 14.22
N GLY A 217 24.09 -1.63 14.97
CA GLY A 217 24.89 -2.83 14.72
C GLY A 217 25.65 -2.81 13.39
N HIS A 218 26.02 -3.99 12.89
CA HIS A 218 26.75 -4.12 11.63
C HIS A 218 25.99 -3.55 10.43
N THR A 219 24.66 -3.73 10.36
CA THR A 219 23.85 -3.18 9.28
C THR A 219 23.85 -1.65 9.28
N GLY A 220 23.81 -1.03 10.48
CA GLY A 220 23.96 0.42 10.64
C GLY A 220 25.34 0.92 10.20
N ALA A 221 26.40 0.22 10.57
CA ALA A 221 27.76 0.53 10.13
C ALA A 221 27.90 0.44 8.61
N ALA A 222 27.36 -0.60 8.00
CA ALA A 222 27.35 -0.78 6.54
C ALA A 222 26.58 0.37 5.84
N ALA A 223 25.40 0.72 6.35
CA ALA A 223 24.59 1.82 5.82
C ALA A 223 25.35 3.16 5.93
N ARG A 224 26.00 3.42 7.05
CA ARG A 224 26.83 4.63 7.23
C ARG A 224 28.00 4.67 6.26
N ALA A 225 28.72 3.56 6.10
CA ALA A 225 29.81 3.48 5.15
C ALA A 225 29.35 3.78 3.70
N LEU A 226 28.17 3.24 3.30
CA LEU A 226 27.58 3.55 2.00
C LEU A 226 27.26 5.04 1.82
N LEU A 227 26.77 5.71 2.86
CA LEU A 227 26.46 7.14 2.80
C LEU A 227 27.73 8.00 2.73
N ASP A 228 28.79 7.56 3.39
CA ASP A 228 30.10 8.26 3.42
C ASP A 228 31.01 7.89 2.22
N GLY A 229 30.57 7.02 1.31
CA GLY A 229 31.36 6.53 0.18
C GLY A 229 32.56 5.69 0.60
N GLN A 230 32.48 5.06 1.78
CA GLN A 230 33.54 4.21 2.34
C GLN A 230 33.30 2.73 2.01
N PRO A 231 34.34 1.89 2.00
CA PRO A 231 34.19 0.45 1.89
C PRO A 231 33.28 -0.11 2.99
N LEU A 232 32.54 -1.15 2.66
CA LEU A 232 31.73 -1.85 3.67
C LEU A 232 32.63 -2.38 4.78
N PRO A 233 32.27 -2.15 6.06
CA PRO A 233 33.02 -2.72 7.17
C PRO A 233 32.98 -4.26 7.09
N PRO A 234 34.08 -4.96 7.43
CA PRO A 234 34.07 -6.42 7.47
C PRO A 234 32.97 -6.91 8.41
N ALA A 235 32.33 -8.02 8.06
CA ALA A 235 31.42 -8.69 8.97
C ALA A 235 32.17 -8.94 10.31
N PRO A 236 31.52 -8.72 11.46
CA PRO A 236 32.17 -9.01 12.73
C PRO A 236 32.59 -10.49 12.72
N GLY A 237 33.90 -10.73 12.82
CA GLY A 237 34.45 -12.07 12.99
C GLY A 237 33.76 -12.75 14.17
N GLY A 238 33.57 -14.08 14.10
CA GLY A 238 32.89 -14.85 15.15
C GLY A 238 33.35 -14.40 16.52
N ALA A 239 32.47 -13.86 17.30
CA ALA A 239 32.79 -13.25 18.56
C ALA A 239 33.36 -14.34 19.51
N GLU A 240 34.58 -14.18 19.98
CA GLU A 240 35.14 -15.01 21.05
C GLU A 240 34.26 -14.94 22.34
N ASN A 241 33.40 -13.92 22.41
CA ASN A 241 32.39 -13.78 23.48
C ASN A 241 31.06 -13.26 22.91
N PRO A 242 30.08 -14.13 22.64
CA PRO A 242 28.77 -13.72 22.13
C PRO A 242 27.95 -12.82 23.06
N LEU A 243 28.32 -12.75 24.35
CA LEU A 243 27.71 -11.88 25.36
C LEU A 243 28.20 -10.44 25.26
N TYR A 244 29.37 -10.21 24.67
CA TYR A 244 29.99 -8.88 24.61
C TYR A 244 30.36 -8.51 23.16
N ASN A 245 29.32 -8.16 22.37
CA ASN A 245 29.53 -7.58 21.04
C ASN A 245 29.32 -6.06 21.12
N PRO A 246 30.39 -5.23 21.18
CA PRO A 246 30.22 -3.79 21.27
C PRO A 246 29.49 -3.18 20.11
N TYR A 247 29.58 -3.78 18.90
CA TYR A 247 28.87 -3.30 17.72
C TYR A 247 27.33 -3.36 17.87
N LYS A 248 26.82 -4.23 18.72
CA LYS A 248 25.36 -4.34 18.99
C LYS A 248 24.77 -3.06 19.58
N TYR A 249 25.58 -2.27 20.28
CA TYR A 249 25.13 -1.07 21.01
C TYR A 249 25.53 0.25 20.34
N TYR A 250 26.23 0.20 19.18
CA TYR A 250 26.48 1.39 18.38
C TYR A 250 25.34 1.59 17.38
N ASN A 251 24.79 2.81 17.33
CA ASN A 251 23.84 3.27 16.34
C ASN A 251 24.55 4.28 15.45
N TYR A 252 24.59 4.01 14.16
CA TYR A 252 25.32 4.81 13.16
C TYR A 252 24.42 5.79 12.43
N LEU A 253 23.12 5.55 12.44
CA LEU A 253 22.07 6.38 11.87
C LEU A 253 20.93 6.51 12.87
N VAL A 254 20.22 7.62 12.82
CA VAL A 254 18.91 7.73 13.46
C VAL A 254 17.91 6.97 12.60
N GLY A 255 17.39 5.88 13.14
CA GLY A 255 16.43 5.03 12.46
C GLY A 255 15.15 4.86 13.29
N TYR A 256 14.41 3.80 12.99
CA TYR A 256 13.09 3.51 13.53
C TYR A 256 13.09 2.16 14.27
N ASN A 257 12.10 1.95 15.11
CA ASN A 257 11.77 0.65 15.65
C ASN A 257 10.60 0.08 14.80
N SER A 258 10.90 -0.39 13.59
CA SER A 258 9.91 -0.84 12.63
C SER A 258 10.27 -2.23 12.10
N ARG A 259 9.94 -3.24 12.87
CA ARG A 259 10.17 -4.65 12.56
C ARG A 259 8.84 -5.38 12.49
N LEU A 260 8.69 -6.28 11.53
CA LEU A 260 7.55 -7.18 11.50
C LEU A 260 7.71 -8.22 12.62
N ASP A 261 6.69 -8.36 13.46
CA ASP A 261 6.65 -9.41 14.47
C ASP A 261 6.64 -10.79 13.84
N THR A 262 7.38 -11.74 14.46
CA THR A 262 7.45 -13.12 13.97
C THR A 262 6.06 -13.77 13.87
N LEU A 263 5.16 -13.46 14.80
CA LEU A 263 3.79 -13.95 14.80
C LEU A 263 3.02 -13.49 13.54
N GLN A 264 3.14 -12.22 13.18
CA GLN A 264 2.50 -11.70 11.96
C GLN A 264 3.11 -12.32 10.70
N ALA A 265 4.43 -12.55 10.69
CA ALA A 265 5.10 -13.24 9.58
C ALA A 265 4.62 -14.70 9.42
N VAL A 266 4.36 -15.43 10.49
CA VAL A 266 3.75 -16.77 10.44
C VAL A 266 2.40 -16.72 9.74
N ILE A 267 1.53 -15.80 10.17
CA ILE A 267 0.18 -15.62 9.60
C ILE A 267 0.27 -15.26 8.11
N LEU A 268 1.15 -14.33 7.76
CA LEU A 268 1.34 -13.87 6.38
C LEU A 268 1.89 -14.96 5.47
N ASN A 269 2.82 -15.81 5.94
CA ASN A 269 3.33 -16.96 5.16
C ASN A 269 2.23 -17.95 4.82
N ILE A 270 1.28 -18.16 5.72
CA ILE A 270 0.13 -19.03 5.47
C ILE A 270 -0.80 -18.36 4.44
N LYS A 271 -1.21 -17.13 4.71
CA LYS A 271 -2.13 -16.37 3.84
C LYS A 271 -1.58 -16.13 2.44
N LEU A 272 -0.26 -15.98 2.30
CA LEU A 272 0.40 -15.78 1.01
C LEU A 272 0.15 -16.93 0.03
N ARG A 273 -0.02 -18.15 0.52
CA ARG A 273 -0.36 -19.32 -0.32
C ARG A 273 -1.73 -19.22 -0.96
N HIS A 274 -2.64 -18.46 -0.37
CA HIS A 274 -4.02 -18.27 -0.82
C HIS A 274 -4.24 -16.96 -1.61
N LEU A 275 -3.23 -16.08 -1.70
CA LEU A 275 -3.36 -14.74 -2.23
C LEU A 275 -3.88 -14.71 -3.68
N ASP A 276 -3.40 -15.61 -4.54
CA ASP A 276 -3.80 -15.66 -5.96
C ASP A 276 -5.27 -16.04 -6.11
N GLU A 277 -5.70 -17.04 -5.35
CA GLU A 277 -7.10 -17.46 -5.33
C GLU A 277 -8.00 -16.32 -4.84
N TRP A 278 -7.62 -15.63 -3.77
CA TRP A 278 -8.39 -14.51 -3.24
C TRP A 278 -8.46 -13.32 -4.21
N ASN A 279 -7.35 -13.01 -4.89
CA ASN A 279 -7.36 -11.97 -5.91
C ASN A 279 -8.21 -12.37 -7.12
N ALA A 280 -8.20 -13.64 -7.52
CA ALA A 280 -9.08 -14.16 -8.57
C ALA A 280 -10.56 -14.07 -8.17
N GLN A 281 -10.93 -14.43 -6.93
CA GLN A 281 -12.29 -14.30 -6.42
C GLN A 281 -12.75 -12.82 -6.39
N ARG A 282 -11.88 -11.89 -5.98
CA ARG A 282 -12.18 -10.45 -6.05
C ARG A 282 -12.43 -9.99 -7.48
N ALA A 283 -11.64 -10.45 -8.45
CA ALA A 283 -11.84 -10.13 -9.86
C ALA A 283 -13.15 -10.70 -10.41
N GLN A 284 -13.53 -11.93 -10.02
CA GLN A 284 -14.83 -12.52 -10.37
C GLN A 284 -16.00 -11.72 -9.79
N ASN A 285 -15.91 -11.32 -8.52
CA ASN A 285 -16.92 -10.48 -7.87
C ASN A 285 -17.06 -9.11 -8.56
N ALA A 286 -15.94 -8.50 -8.93
CA ALA A 286 -15.94 -7.23 -9.68
C ALA A 286 -16.57 -7.40 -11.05
N ALA A 287 -16.25 -8.46 -11.78
CA ALA A 287 -16.85 -8.78 -13.07
C ALA A 287 -18.36 -9.03 -12.96
N PHE A 288 -18.80 -9.68 -11.86
CA PHE A 288 -20.23 -9.85 -11.59
C PHE A 288 -20.94 -8.49 -11.48
N TYR A 289 -20.42 -7.57 -10.66
CA TYR A 289 -21.02 -6.23 -10.55
C TYR A 289 -21.00 -5.46 -11.86
N GLN A 290 -19.93 -5.56 -12.65
CA GLN A 290 -19.84 -4.90 -13.96
C GLN A 290 -20.87 -5.45 -14.96
N ALA A 291 -21.28 -6.71 -14.81
CA ALA A 291 -22.29 -7.38 -15.67
C ALA A 291 -23.72 -7.16 -15.19
N HIS A 292 -23.96 -6.83 -13.93
CA HIS A 292 -25.32 -6.83 -13.33
C HIS A 292 -25.77 -5.47 -12.80
N ILE A 293 -24.91 -4.47 -12.70
CA ILE A 293 -25.31 -3.10 -12.33
C ILE A 293 -25.46 -2.29 -13.62
N HIS A 294 -26.67 -1.80 -13.89
CA HIS A 294 -27.05 -1.17 -15.15
C HIS A 294 -27.47 0.29 -15.04
N ARG A 295 -27.33 0.90 -13.87
CA ARG A 295 -27.74 2.29 -13.63
C ARG A 295 -26.91 3.28 -14.46
N GLU A 296 -27.60 4.20 -15.16
CA GLU A 296 -26.96 5.24 -15.99
C GLU A 296 -26.26 6.32 -15.15
N ASP A 297 -26.70 6.55 -13.89
CA ASP A 297 -26.12 7.51 -12.95
C ASP A 297 -25.01 6.92 -12.07
N VAL A 298 -24.55 5.70 -12.38
CA VAL A 298 -23.43 5.02 -11.75
C VAL A 298 -22.32 4.76 -12.76
N ILE A 299 -21.12 5.21 -12.43
CA ILE A 299 -19.91 4.90 -13.20
C ILE A 299 -19.16 3.79 -12.46
N LEU A 300 -19.12 2.61 -13.07
CA LEU A 300 -18.41 1.46 -12.53
C LEU A 300 -16.90 1.56 -12.78
N PRO A 301 -16.06 1.11 -11.83
CA PRO A 301 -14.63 1.08 -12.03
C PRO A 301 -14.24 0.08 -13.12
N LYS A 302 -13.17 0.39 -13.86
CA LYS A 302 -12.65 -0.44 -14.94
C LYS A 302 -11.19 -0.76 -14.69
N GLN A 303 -10.79 -1.95 -15.09
CA GLN A 303 -9.38 -2.31 -15.17
C GLN A 303 -8.75 -1.59 -16.37
N ALA A 304 -7.60 -0.94 -16.17
CA ALA A 304 -6.85 -0.32 -17.27
C ALA A 304 -6.24 -1.40 -18.17
N GLU A 305 -6.11 -1.10 -19.46
CA GLU A 305 -5.51 -2.01 -20.43
C GLU A 305 -4.06 -2.36 -20.04
N GLY A 306 -3.63 -3.60 -20.31
CA GLY A 306 -2.30 -4.08 -19.97
C GLY A 306 -2.04 -4.27 -18.47
N THR A 307 -3.04 -4.09 -17.60
CA THR A 307 -2.85 -4.23 -16.13
C THR A 307 -3.60 -5.43 -15.55
N THR A 308 -3.16 -5.87 -14.37
CA THR A 308 -3.93 -6.76 -13.50
C THR A 308 -4.40 -5.95 -12.29
N HIS A 309 -5.70 -5.79 -12.14
CA HIS A 309 -6.33 -5.12 -11.00
C HIS A 309 -6.69 -6.15 -9.92
N VAL A 310 -6.26 -5.94 -8.66
CA VAL A 310 -6.53 -6.89 -7.57
C VAL A 310 -7.76 -6.53 -6.73
N TRP A 311 -8.50 -5.53 -7.14
CA TRP A 311 -9.80 -5.17 -6.58
C TRP A 311 -9.81 -5.11 -5.04
N HIS A 312 -8.83 -4.36 -4.49
CA HIS A 312 -8.82 -4.09 -3.06
C HIS A 312 -10.12 -3.42 -2.63
N GLN A 313 -10.63 -2.51 -3.46
CA GLN A 313 -11.95 -1.91 -3.35
C GLN A 313 -12.65 -1.95 -4.71
N PHE A 314 -13.98 -2.11 -4.71
CA PHE A 314 -14.84 -1.86 -5.88
C PHE A 314 -15.44 -0.47 -5.74
N ALA A 315 -14.74 0.52 -6.25
CA ALA A 315 -15.01 1.95 -6.05
C ALA A 315 -15.83 2.51 -7.24
N MET A 316 -17.14 2.44 -7.17
CA MET A 316 -18.04 3.07 -8.16
C MET A 316 -18.23 4.56 -7.85
N ARG A 317 -18.73 5.31 -8.82
CA ARG A 317 -19.06 6.73 -8.68
C ARG A 317 -20.54 6.97 -8.91
N THR A 318 -21.14 7.81 -8.08
CA THR A 318 -22.51 8.27 -8.23
C THR A 318 -22.67 9.66 -7.61
N PRO A 319 -23.48 10.57 -8.20
CA PRO A 319 -23.79 11.85 -7.57
C PRO A 319 -24.60 11.69 -6.28
N TYR A 320 -25.23 10.54 -6.06
CA TYR A 320 -26.08 10.22 -4.90
C TYR A 320 -25.35 9.40 -3.82
N LYS A 321 -24.04 9.58 -3.67
CA LYS A 321 -23.21 8.77 -2.77
C LYS A 321 -23.80 8.59 -1.37
N ALA A 322 -24.22 9.67 -0.72
CA ALA A 322 -24.76 9.63 0.64
C ALA A 322 -26.10 8.89 0.71
N GLU A 323 -27.05 9.28 -0.14
CA GLU A 323 -28.40 8.69 -0.18
C GLU A 323 -28.36 7.20 -0.53
N MET A 324 -27.54 6.83 -1.53
CA MET A 324 -27.35 5.44 -1.94
C MET A 324 -26.68 4.63 -0.80
N GLY A 325 -25.66 5.17 -0.16
CA GLY A 325 -25.03 4.54 1.01
C GLY A 325 -26.02 4.25 2.15
N GLU A 326 -26.89 5.21 2.48
CA GLU A 326 -27.94 5.03 3.47
C GLU A 326 -29.01 4.00 3.04
N ALA A 327 -29.39 4.00 1.75
CA ALA A 327 -30.36 3.05 1.22
C ALA A 327 -29.82 1.62 1.27
N LEU A 328 -28.55 1.41 0.90
CA LEU A 328 -27.87 0.12 0.99
C LEU A 328 -27.74 -0.33 2.46
N ALA A 329 -27.37 0.56 3.36
CA ALA A 329 -27.27 0.26 4.79
C ALA A 329 -28.62 -0.19 5.38
N LYS A 330 -29.76 0.43 4.99
CA LYS A 330 -31.12 0.00 5.38
C LYS A 330 -31.46 -1.41 4.91
N LYS A 331 -30.83 -1.88 3.82
CA LYS A 331 -30.94 -3.27 3.32
C LYS A 331 -29.92 -4.23 3.95
N GLY A 332 -29.08 -3.75 4.89
CA GLY A 332 -28.04 -4.54 5.55
C GLY A 332 -26.75 -4.70 4.73
N ILE A 333 -26.54 -3.88 3.70
CA ILE A 333 -25.34 -3.88 2.86
C ILE A 333 -24.42 -2.76 3.34
N ALA A 334 -23.24 -3.11 3.83
CA ALA A 334 -22.22 -2.13 4.20
C ALA A 334 -21.57 -1.51 2.96
N THR A 335 -21.26 -0.23 3.04
CA THR A 335 -20.52 0.50 1.99
C THR A 335 -19.34 1.25 2.60
N GLY A 336 -18.32 1.54 1.78
CA GLY A 336 -17.15 2.30 2.18
C GLY A 336 -17.03 3.62 1.42
N VAL A 337 -16.53 4.66 2.11
CA VAL A 337 -16.22 5.95 1.47
C VAL A 337 -14.70 6.18 1.55
N PHE A 338 -14.01 5.97 0.46
CA PHE A 338 -12.56 6.12 0.32
C PHE A 338 -12.26 7.00 -0.91
N TYR A 339 -11.84 8.31 -0.73
CA TYR A 339 -11.68 8.99 0.55
C TYR A 339 -12.53 10.26 0.53
N PRO A 340 -13.26 10.61 1.63
CA PRO A 340 -14.25 11.69 1.61
C PRO A 340 -13.65 13.09 1.55
N VAL A 341 -12.39 13.23 1.95
CA VAL A 341 -11.65 14.51 1.91
C VAL A 341 -10.31 14.29 1.22
N PRO A 342 -10.07 14.91 0.06
CA PRO A 342 -8.77 14.83 -0.62
C PRO A 342 -7.66 15.41 0.26
N LEU A 343 -6.44 14.86 0.15
CA LEU A 343 -5.34 15.21 1.06
C LEU A 343 -4.98 16.70 1.03
N HIS A 344 -5.04 17.35 -0.12
CA HIS A 344 -4.74 18.79 -0.24
C HIS A 344 -5.74 19.70 0.51
N LEU A 345 -6.91 19.15 0.90
CA LEU A 345 -7.92 19.85 1.72
C LEU A 345 -7.94 19.38 3.18
N GLN A 346 -7.02 18.50 3.57
CA GLN A 346 -6.89 18.07 4.96
C GLN A 346 -6.33 19.21 5.83
N LYS A 347 -6.81 19.31 7.06
CA LYS A 347 -6.39 20.34 8.02
C LYS A 347 -4.87 20.32 8.29
N ALA A 348 -4.24 19.13 8.27
CA ALA A 348 -2.81 18.98 8.43
C ALA A 348 -1.98 19.64 7.30
N PHE A 349 -2.59 19.86 6.14
CA PHE A 349 -1.96 20.43 4.94
C PHE A 349 -2.50 21.81 4.55
N GLU A 350 -3.31 22.45 5.42
CA GLU A 350 -3.88 23.79 5.17
C GLU A 350 -2.80 24.85 4.85
N GLY A 351 -1.61 24.72 5.46
CA GLY A 351 -0.47 25.60 5.23
C GLY A 351 0.17 25.51 3.83
N LEU A 352 -0.17 24.50 3.01
CA LEU A 352 0.36 24.35 1.66
C LEU A 352 -0.31 25.26 0.62
N GLY A 353 -1.39 25.97 0.99
CA GLY A 353 -2.02 26.98 0.15
C GLY A 353 -3.01 26.46 -0.89
N TYR A 354 -3.30 25.16 -0.92
CA TYR A 354 -4.38 24.61 -1.75
C TYR A 354 -5.75 25.09 -1.27
N ARG A 355 -6.69 25.20 -2.21
CA ARG A 355 -8.06 25.62 -1.95
C ARG A 355 -9.04 24.68 -2.67
N PRO A 356 -10.33 24.64 -2.26
CA PRO A 356 -11.36 23.97 -3.06
C PRO A 356 -11.31 24.43 -4.52
N GLY A 357 -11.33 23.49 -5.45
CA GLY A 357 -11.16 23.71 -6.88
C GLY A 357 -9.70 23.61 -7.39
N SER A 358 -8.71 23.46 -6.51
CA SER A 358 -7.30 23.33 -6.92
C SER A 358 -7.03 22.03 -7.70
N LEU A 359 -7.67 20.93 -7.31
CA LEU A 359 -7.51 19.60 -7.91
C LEU A 359 -8.90 18.99 -8.18
N PRO A 360 -9.55 19.45 -9.28
CA PRO A 360 -10.98 19.24 -9.47
C PRO A 360 -11.37 17.78 -9.69
N VAL A 361 -10.49 16.95 -10.27
CA VAL A 361 -10.80 15.53 -10.48
C VAL A 361 -10.81 14.79 -9.14
N ALA A 362 -9.77 14.95 -8.33
CA ALA A 362 -9.70 14.34 -7.00
C ALA A 362 -10.85 14.80 -6.09
N GLU A 363 -11.24 16.08 -6.17
CA GLU A 363 -12.37 16.61 -5.41
C GLU A 363 -13.71 16.01 -5.88
N THR A 364 -13.88 15.80 -7.17
CA THR A 364 -15.05 15.10 -7.74
C THR A 364 -15.10 13.66 -7.29
N LEU A 365 -13.98 12.93 -7.38
CA LEU A 365 -13.89 11.56 -6.89
C LEU A 365 -14.24 11.46 -5.39
N ALA A 366 -13.74 12.39 -4.57
CA ALA A 366 -14.06 12.43 -3.15
C ALA A 366 -15.56 12.65 -2.87
N ARG A 367 -16.26 13.40 -3.74
CA ARG A 367 -17.71 13.60 -3.60
C ARG A 367 -18.52 12.40 -4.07
N GLU A 368 -18.07 11.68 -5.09
CA GLU A 368 -18.89 10.71 -5.82
C GLU A 368 -18.55 9.25 -5.49
N THR A 369 -17.34 8.94 -5.01
CA THR A 369 -16.90 7.54 -4.83
C THR A 369 -17.60 6.86 -3.66
N LEU A 370 -18.24 5.71 -3.96
CA LEU A 370 -18.84 4.78 -3.01
C LEU A 370 -18.33 3.37 -3.31
N CYS A 371 -17.78 2.69 -2.29
CA CYS A 371 -17.24 1.35 -2.44
C CYS A 371 -18.26 0.29 -2.03
N LEU A 372 -18.44 -0.71 -2.88
CA LEU A 372 -19.26 -1.90 -2.62
C LEU A 372 -18.40 -3.03 -2.02
N PRO A 373 -19.01 -3.97 -1.26
CA PRO A 373 -18.31 -5.16 -0.80
C PRO A 373 -17.69 -5.95 -1.94
N VAL A 374 -16.41 -6.31 -1.84
CA VAL A 374 -15.70 -7.07 -2.88
C VAL A 374 -14.64 -7.97 -2.25
N PHE A 375 -15.01 -8.86 -1.36
CA PHE A 375 -14.08 -9.72 -0.62
C PHE A 375 -14.13 -11.19 -1.07
N PRO A 376 -13.07 -11.98 -0.83
CA PRO A 376 -13.07 -13.39 -1.14
C PRO A 376 -14.12 -14.18 -0.36
N GLY A 377 -14.76 -15.15 -1.01
CA GLY A 377 -15.78 -16.00 -0.40
C GLY A 377 -17.18 -15.38 -0.34
N MET A 378 -17.45 -14.28 -1.05
CA MET A 378 -18.82 -13.83 -1.28
C MET A 378 -19.58 -14.86 -2.10
N THR A 379 -20.84 -15.11 -1.72
CA THR A 379 -21.72 -15.99 -2.48
C THR A 379 -22.37 -15.23 -3.64
N GLU A 380 -22.85 -15.94 -4.65
CA GLU A 380 -23.59 -15.35 -5.77
C GLU A 380 -24.86 -14.65 -5.28
N GLU A 381 -25.53 -15.17 -4.25
CA GLU A 381 -26.68 -14.55 -3.62
C GLU A 381 -26.33 -13.21 -2.95
N GLU A 382 -25.17 -13.13 -2.28
CA GLU A 382 -24.67 -11.87 -1.69
C GLU A 382 -24.36 -10.84 -2.78
N LEU A 383 -23.72 -11.26 -3.88
CA LEU A 383 -23.40 -10.40 -5.02
C LEU A 383 -24.65 -9.88 -5.71
N ALA A 384 -25.61 -10.77 -6.00
CA ALA A 384 -26.89 -10.39 -6.61
C ALA A 384 -27.67 -9.42 -5.70
N CYS A 385 -27.73 -9.70 -4.39
CA CYS A 385 -28.38 -8.80 -3.44
C CYS A 385 -27.79 -7.38 -3.45
N VAL A 386 -26.46 -7.24 -3.58
CA VAL A 386 -25.80 -5.94 -3.69
C VAL A 386 -26.14 -5.26 -5.02
N ALA A 387 -26.03 -5.96 -6.16
CA ALA A 387 -26.31 -5.42 -7.49
C ALA A 387 -27.77 -4.96 -7.63
N ASP A 388 -28.71 -5.82 -7.24
CA ASP A 388 -30.16 -5.50 -7.25
C ASP A 388 -30.48 -4.31 -6.35
N ALA A 389 -29.80 -4.19 -5.21
CA ALA A 389 -30.02 -3.08 -4.28
C ALA A 389 -29.52 -1.75 -4.86
N VAL A 390 -28.41 -1.77 -5.62
CA VAL A 390 -27.90 -0.60 -6.33
C VAL A 390 -28.86 -0.21 -7.45
N ASP A 391 -29.30 -1.16 -8.30
CA ASP A 391 -30.19 -0.88 -9.41
C ASP A 391 -31.61 -0.42 -8.96
N ALA A 392 -32.09 -0.93 -7.85
CA ALA A 392 -33.39 -0.55 -7.29
C ALA A 392 -33.36 0.77 -6.50
N PHE A 393 -32.21 1.43 -6.36
CA PHE A 393 -32.12 2.71 -5.64
C PHE A 393 -32.88 3.81 -6.40
N THR A 394 -33.67 4.61 -5.69
CA THR A 394 -34.38 5.77 -6.21
C THR A 394 -33.98 7.00 -5.38
N PRO A 395 -33.39 8.04 -5.98
CA PRO A 395 -33.08 9.28 -5.28
C PRO A 395 -34.32 9.93 -4.68
N GLU A 396 -34.20 10.60 -3.54
CA GLU A 396 -35.29 11.37 -2.97
C GLU A 396 -35.62 12.57 -3.86
N GLY A 397 -36.86 12.65 -4.35
CA GLY A 397 -37.32 13.77 -5.19
C GLY A 397 -37.25 13.55 -6.70
N SER A 398 -37.00 12.32 -7.16
CA SER A 398 -37.10 11.93 -8.59
C SER A 398 -38.52 11.49 -8.98
#